data_f33ce4383275bd767a5da7599460207e
#
_entry.id   f33ce4383275bd767a5da7599460207e
#
_cell.length_a   1.000
_cell.length_b   1.000
_cell.length_c   1.000
_cell.angle_alpha   90.00
_cell.angle_beta   90.00
_cell.angle_gamma   90.00
#
_symmetry.space_group_name_H-M   'P 1'
#
loop_
_entity.id
_entity.type
_entity.pdbx_description
1 polymer ?
#
loop_
_entity_poly.entity_id
_entity_poly.type
_entity_poly.pdbx_seq_one_letter_code
_entity_poly.pdbx_strand_id
1 'polypeptide(L)'
;LVGSEMCIRDSDIDIAVMLKAENKAFKIEKHTHSYPHCWRTDKPVLYYPLDSWFIRTTALRERMIELNKTIRWKPESTGTGRFGKWLEGLVDWNLSRSRFWGTPLPVWATEDYSEVKCIGSVEELMAEIERSIAAGVMQENPYRNFRVGDMSKENYSTENIDLHRPYVDSIVLVSSKGEPMRRESDLIDVWFDSGAMPYAQVHYPFENKEGFGQVYPADFIAEGVDQTRGWFFTLHAIASMLFDSVAFKNIISNGLVLDKN
;
A
#
# COMPACT_ATOMS: atom_id res chain seq x y z
N LEU A 1 -15.73 0.98 -19.12
CA LEU A 1 -15.66 0.11 -20.31
C LEU A 1 -15.22 -1.29 -19.88
N VAL A 2 -16.17 -2.16 -19.60
CA VAL A 2 -15.91 -3.59 -19.39
C VAL A 2 -15.88 -4.23 -20.78
N GLY A 3 -14.75 -4.07 -21.48
CA GLY A 3 -14.49 -4.85 -22.68
C GLY A 3 -13.92 -6.20 -22.31
N SER A 4 -14.38 -7.28 -22.95
CA SER A 4 -13.67 -8.55 -22.87
C SER A 4 -12.27 -8.36 -23.46
N GLU A 5 -11.29 -9.16 -23.02
CA GLU A 5 -9.92 -9.14 -23.57
C GLU A 5 -9.88 -9.21 -25.10
N MET A 6 -10.83 -9.94 -25.69
CA MET A 6 -11.03 -10.06 -27.13
C MET A 6 -11.39 -8.70 -27.76
N CYS A 7 -12.27 -7.90 -27.13
CA CYS A 7 -12.67 -6.60 -27.64
C CYS A 7 -11.52 -5.58 -27.71
N ILE A 8 -10.59 -5.60 -26.77
CA ILE A 8 -9.43 -4.69 -26.77
C ILE A 8 -8.47 -5.06 -27.91
N ARG A 9 -8.18 -6.33 -28.12
CA ARG A 9 -7.32 -6.81 -29.21
C ARG A 9 -7.90 -6.58 -30.59
N ASP A 10 -9.22 -6.75 -30.73
CA ASP A 10 -9.94 -6.51 -31.97
C ASP A 10 -9.92 -5.00 -32.31
N SER A 11 -10.04 -4.12 -31.29
CA SER A 11 -9.95 -2.67 -31.48
C SER A 11 -8.58 -2.22 -32.00
N ASP A 12 -7.47 -2.86 -31.60
CA ASP A 12 -6.14 -2.55 -32.11
C ASP A 12 -6.03 -2.81 -33.63
N ILE A 13 -6.66 -3.89 -34.11
CA ILE A 13 -6.70 -4.23 -35.53
C ILE A 13 -7.56 -3.21 -36.29
N ASP A 14 -8.75 -2.88 -35.77
CA ASP A 14 -9.67 -1.92 -36.37
C ASP A 14 -9.04 -0.53 -36.45
N ILE A 15 -8.32 -0.08 -35.38
CA ILE A 15 -7.60 1.17 -35.40
C ILE A 15 -6.48 1.16 -36.45
N ALA A 16 -5.74 0.09 -36.58
CA ALA A 16 -4.69 -0.04 -37.58
C ALA A 16 -5.27 0.02 -39.02
N VAL A 17 -6.41 -0.66 -39.25
CA VAL A 17 -7.12 -0.64 -40.53
C VAL A 17 -7.67 0.77 -40.85
N MET A 18 -8.28 1.43 -39.87
CA MET A 18 -8.78 2.80 -39.99
C MET A 18 -7.65 3.77 -40.34
N LEU A 19 -6.55 3.75 -39.61
CA LEU A 19 -5.39 4.62 -39.85
C LEU A 19 -4.77 4.40 -41.24
N LYS A 20 -4.77 3.15 -41.71
CA LYS A 20 -4.34 2.83 -43.08
C LYS A 20 -5.28 3.41 -44.14
N ALA A 21 -6.58 3.27 -43.94
CA ALA A 21 -7.59 3.82 -44.87
C ALA A 21 -7.53 5.35 -44.93
N GLU A 22 -7.23 6.01 -43.83
CA GLU A 22 -7.09 7.47 -43.73
C GLU A 22 -5.68 7.98 -44.16
N ASN A 23 -4.80 7.11 -44.65
CA ASN A 23 -3.41 7.43 -45.02
C ASN A 23 -2.60 8.08 -43.89
N LYS A 24 -2.89 7.70 -42.65
CA LYS A 24 -2.21 8.17 -41.43
C LYS A 24 -1.18 7.16 -40.89
N ALA A 25 -1.22 5.91 -41.37
CA ALA A 25 -0.27 4.88 -40.94
C ALA A 25 0.97 4.89 -41.84
N PHE A 26 2.15 5.12 -41.26
CA PHE A 26 3.42 5.03 -41.99
C PHE A 26 3.76 3.59 -42.39
N LYS A 27 3.55 2.65 -41.43
CA LYS A 27 3.80 1.22 -41.62
C LYS A 27 2.94 0.41 -40.68
N ILE A 28 2.41 -0.72 -41.15
CA ILE A 28 1.70 -1.71 -40.34
C ILE A 28 2.37 -3.05 -40.61
N GLU A 29 2.87 -3.69 -39.57
CA GLU A 29 3.47 -5.01 -39.65
C GLU A 29 3.10 -5.86 -38.41
N LYS A 30 3.06 -7.19 -38.63
CA LYS A 30 2.86 -8.12 -37.53
C LYS A 30 4.17 -8.33 -36.79
N HIS A 31 4.17 -8.07 -35.50
CA HIS A 31 5.31 -8.29 -34.62
C HIS A 31 4.98 -9.36 -33.58
N THR A 32 5.84 -10.36 -33.45
CA THR A 32 5.72 -11.40 -32.42
C THR A 32 6.66 -11.07 -31.27
N HIS A 33 6.13 -10.92 -30.07
CA HIS A 33 6.90 -10.61 -28.87
C HIS A 33 6.35 -11.40 -27.67
N SER A 34 7.14 -11.43 -26.60
CA SER A 34 6.66 -11.96 -25.30
C SER A 34 5.56 -11.08 -24.75
N TYR A 35 4.48 -11.67 -24.29
CA TYR A 35 3.37 -10.97 -23.64
C TYR A 35 3.23 -11.44 -22.18
N PRO A 36 3.04 -10.55 -21.21
CA PRO A 36 2.92 -10.93 -19.82
C PRO A 36 1.66 -11.73 -19.57
N HIS A 37 1.79 -12.85 -18.85
CA HIS A 37 0.70 -13.71 -18.43
C HIS A 37 0.59 -13.73 -16.91
N CYS A 38 -0.63 -13.90 -16.41
CA CYS A 38 -0.89 -14.06 -14.99
C CYS A 38 -0.29 -15.38 -14.51
N TRP A 39 0.65 -15.34 -13.58
CA TRP A 39 1.35 -16.53 -13.09
C TRP A 39 0.44 -17.56 -12.38
N ARG A 40 -0.80 -17.19 -11.99
CA ARG A 40 -1.78 -18.09 -11.37
C ARG A 40 -2.67 -18.78 -12.38
N THR A 41 -3.02 -18.12 -13.48
CA THR A 41 -4.03 -18.59 -14.45
C THR A 41 -3.47 -18.84 -15.81
N ASP A 42 -2.20 -18.47 -16.05
CA ASP A 42 -1.52 -18.52 -17.35
C ASP A 42 -2.27 -17.78 -18.48
N LYS A 43 -3.15 -16.86 -18.11
CA LYS A 43 -3.87 -16.04 -19.07
C LYS A 43 -3.16 -14.70 -19.31
N PRO A 44 -3.24 -14.15 -20.54
CA PRO A 44 -2.67 -12.84 -20.81
C PRO A 44 -3.25 -11.75 -19.92
N VAL A 45 -2.42 -10.80 -19.50
CA VAL A 45 -2.80 -9.66 -18.64
C VAL A 45 -3.31 -8.52 -19.49
N LEU A 46 -4.36 -7.85 -19.03
CA LEU A 46 -4.83 -6.60 -19.63
C LEU A 46 -4.33 -5.41 -18.82
N TYR A 47 -3.91 -4.36 -19.52
CA TYR A 47 -3.58 -3.07 -18.94
C TYR A 47 -4.77 -2.13 -19.11
N TYR A 48 -5.46 -1.80 -18.03
CA TYR A 48 -6.51 -0.80 -18.02
C TYR A 48 -6.50 0.00 -16.72
N PRO A 49 -6.96 1.25 -16.71
CA PRO A 49 -6.96 2.07 -15.51
C PRO A 49 -7.95 1.53 -14.48
N LEU A 50 -7.52 1.55 -13.21
CA LEU A 50 -8.34 1.25 -12.04
C LEU A 50 -8.22 2.41 -11.06
N ASP A 51 -9.31 2.80 -10.45
CA ASP A 51 -9.29 3.71 -9.33
C ASP A 51 -8.54 3.06 -8.18
N SER A 52 -7.63 3.82 -7.58
CA SER A 52 -6.72 3.30 -6.56
C SER A 52 -6.37 4.37 -5.56
N TRP A 53 -6.05 3.96 -4.33
CA TRP A 53 -5.54 4.83 -3.29
C TRP A 53 -4.03 4.93 -3.36
N PHE A 54 -3.50 6.15 -3.25
CA PHE A 54 -2.08 6.43 -3.35
C PHE A 54 -1.59 7.20 -2.11
N ILE A 55 -0.38 6.90 -1.69
CA ILE A 55 0.39 7.78 -0.81
C ILE A 55 1.20 8.72 -1.70
N ARG A 56 1.06 10.03 -1.49
CA ARG A 56 1.80 11.05 -2.24
C ARG A 56 3.27 11.11 -1.78
N THR A 57 4.02 10.05 -2.05
CA THR A 57 5.44 9.96 -1.70
C THR A 57 6.28 11.00 -2.42
N THR A 58 5.85 11.46 -3.59
CA THR A 58 6.52 12.54 -4.34
C THR A 58 6.59 13.86 -3.56
N ALA A 59 5.68 14.10 -2.60
CA ALA A 59 5.72 15.29 -1.75
C ALA A 59 6.97 15.34 -0.85
N LEU A 60 7.59 14.19 -0.57
CA LEU A 60 8.80 14.06 0.26
C LEU A 60 10.03 13.59 -0.51
N ARG A 61 9.98 13.60 -1.84
CA ARG A 61 11.08 13.11 -2.69
C ARG A 61 12.43 13.70 -2.30
N GLU A 62 12.53 15.01 -2.26
CA GLU A 62 13.79 15.71 -1.94
C GLU A 62 14.27 15.34 -0.54
N ARG A 63 13.35 15.27 0.42
CA ARG A 63 13.70 14.88 1.79
C ARG A 63 14.21 13.44 1.88
N MET A 64 13.59 12.50 1.17
CA MET A 64 14.06 11.11 1.08
C MET A 64 15.45 11.03 0.47
N ILE A 65 15.75 11.84 -0.57
CA ILE A 65 17.08 11.92 -1.18
C ILE A 65 18.11 12.44 -0.18
N GLU A 66 17.79 13.48 0.59
CA GLU A 66 18.68 14.02 1.63
C GLU A 66 18.96 13.00 2.73
N LEU A 67 17.90 12.37 3.25
CA LEU A 67 18.02 11.34 4.28
C LEU A 67 18.84 10.13 3.81
N ASN A 68 18.67 9.71 2.56
CA ASN A 68 19.47 8.62 1.98
C ASN A 68 20.98 8.91 2.03
N LYS A 69 21.41 10.17 1.87
CA LYS A 69 22.82 10.56 1.95
C LYS A 69 23.42 10.37 3.33
N THR A 70 22.61 10.26 4.37
CA THR A 70 23.05 10.02 5.75
C THR A 70 23.26 8.54 6.07
N ILE A 71 22.74 7.64 5.23
CA ILE A 71 22.86 6.19 5.41
C ILE A 71 24.22 5.72 4.90
N ARG A 72 24.90 4.88 5.68
CA ARG A 72 26.14 4.23 5.27
C ARG A 72 25.87 2.96 4.47
N TRP A 73 25.99 3.06 3.18
CA TRP A 73 25.80 1.95 2.25
C TRP A 73 27.09 1.15 2.02
N LYS A 74 26.95 -0.18 1.97
CA LYS A 74 27.98 -1.12 1.52
C LYS A 74 27.36 -2.08 0.47
N PRO A 75 27.75 -1.96 -0.82
CA PRO A 75 28.65 -0.94 -1.38
C PRO A 75 27.98 0.45 -1.51
N GLU A 76 28.76 1.50 -1.42
CA GLU A 76 28.29 2.89 -1.52
C GLU A 76 27.58 3.17 -2.86
N SER A 77 28.04 2.53 -3.93
CA SER A 77 27.44 2.64 -5.27
C SER A 77 25.97 2.18 -5.34
N THR A 78 25.50 1.33 -4.44
CA THR A 78 24.09 0.96 -4.37
C THR A 78 23.26 2.14 -3.86
N GLY A 79 23.72 2.83 -2.82
CA GLY A 79 23.03 3.98 -2.24
C GLY A 79 22.99 5.20 -3.15
N THR A 80 24.13 5.56 -3.76
CA THR A 80 24.24 6.72 -4.67
C THR A 80 23.70 6.42 -6.08
N GLY A 81 23.84 5.18 -6.55
CA GLY A 81 23.42 4.75 -7.87
C GLY A 81 21.99 4.21 -7.88
N ARG A 82 21.84 2.89 -7.63
CA ARG A 82 20.57 2.19 -7.82
C ARG A 82 19.42 2.75 -6.96
N PHE A 83 19.67 2.96 -5.66
CA PHE A 83 18.66 3.49 -4.75
C PHE A 83 18.47 5.01 -4.92
N GLY A 84 19.55 5.79 -4.99
CA GLY A 84 19.47 7.24 -5.20
C GLY A 84 18.72 7.61 -6.48
N LYS A 85 19.05 6.97 -7.60
CA LYS A 85 18.34 7.19 -8.87
C LYS A 85 16.88 6.74 -8.84
N TRP A 86 16.56 5.72 -8.05
CA TRP A 86 15.16 5.35 -7.82
C TRP A 86 14.39 6.45 -7.10
N LEU A 87 14.99 7.07 -6.08
CA LEU A 87 14.39 8.19 -5.36
C LEU A 87 14.24 9.44 -6.24
N GLU A 88 15.22 9.74 -7.10
CA GLU A 88 15.13 10.84 -8.07
C GLU A 88 13.94 10.67 -9.04
N GLY A 89 13.68 9.44 -9.48
CA GLY A 89 12.57 9.07 -10.35
C GLY A 89 11.29 8.65 -9.61
N LEU A 90 11.16 8.99 -8.31
CA LEU A 90 10.05 8.54 -7.47
C LEU A 90 8.70 8.95 -8.03
N VAL A 91 7.76 8.02 -8.03
CA VAL A 91 6.33 8.23 -8.29
C VAL A 91 5.54 7.97 -7.03
N ASP A 92 4.29 8.40 -6.99
CA ASP A 92 3.41 8.14 -5.86
C ASP A 92 3.16 6.64 -5.65
N TRP A 93 3.10 6.22 -4.40
CA TRP A 93 2.97 4.82 -4.05
C TRP A 93 1.51 4.38 -4.13
N ASN A 94 1.19 3.54 -5.10
CA ASN A 94 -0.10 2.88 -5.15
C ASN A 94 -0.22 1.93 -3.95
N LEU A 95 -1.07 2.29 -3.00
CA LEU A 95 -1.25 1.59 -1.73
C LEU A 95 -2.30 0.48 -1.80
N SER A 96 -3.37 0.68 -2.55
CA SER A 96 -4.51 -0.24 -2.54
C SER A 96 -4.29 -1.48 -3.40
N ARG A 97 -4.84 -2.62 -2.95
CA ARG A 97 -4.78 -3.91 -3.63
C ARG A 97 -6.15 -4.56 -3.65
N SER A 98 -6.66 -4.87 -4.85
CA SER A 98 -7.90 -5.62 -5.03
C SER A 98 -7.67 -7.10 -4.73
N ARG A 99 -7.61 -7.45 -3.45
CA ARG A 99 -7.43 -8.81 -2.92
C ARG A 99 -8.49 -9.09 -1.87
N PHE A 100 -8.68 -10.39 -1.57
CA PHE A 100 -9.61 -10.78 -0.51
C PHE A 100 -8.92 -10.81 0.86
N TRP A 101 -7.71 -11.37 0.94
CA TRP A 101 -6.98 -11.56 2.20
C TRP A 101 -5.76 -10.65 2.30
N GLY A 102 -5.62 -10.01 3.45
CA GLY A 102 -4.56 -9.09 3.84
C GLY A 102 -5.08 -8.01 4.78
N THR A 103 -4.29 -6.99 5.06
CA THR A 103 -4.66 -5.85 5.90
C THR A 103 -5.67 -4.95 5.16
N PRO A 104 -6.91 -4.81 5.66
CA PRO A 104 -7.91 -3.95 5.04
C PRO A 104 -7.50 -2.47 5.06
N LEU A 105 -7.80 -1.75 3.99
CA LEU A 105 -7.61 -0.31 3.94
C LEU A 105 -8.57 0.37 4.92
N PRO A 106 -8.07 1.13 5.93
CA PRO A 106 -8.90 1.69 7.00
C PRO A 106 -9.59 3.00 6.57
N VAL A 107 -10.20 2.99 5.39
CA VAL A 107 -10.85 4.16 4.79
C VAL A 107 -12.33 3.89 4.57
N TRP A 108 -13.18 4.78 5.07
CA TRP A 108 -14.62 4.79 4.85
C TRP A 108 -15.00 6.02 4.04
N ALA A 109 -15.90 5.87 3.08
CA ALA A 109 -16.36 6.95 2.22
C ALA A 109 -17.88 6.93 2.04
N THR A 110 -18.48 8.09 1.81
CA THR A 110 -19.83 8.22 1.27
C THR A 110 -19.86 7.70 -0.18
N GLU A 111 -21.03 7.32 -0.68
CA GLU A 111 -21.17 6.77 -2.03
C GLU A 111 -20.66 7.72 -3.14
N ASP A 112 -20.81 9.02 -2.92
CA ASP A 112 -20.37 10.08 -3.84
C ASP A 112 -18.95 10.60 -3.52
N TYR A 113 -18.24 10.02 -2.55
CA TYR A 113 -16.93 10.48 -2.07
C TYR A 113 -16.90 11.93 -1.57
N SER A 114 -18.04 12.53 -1.23
CA SER A 114 -18.09 13.88 -0.67
C SER A 114 -17.47 13.97 0.73
N GLU A 115 -17.47 12.87 1.46
CA GLU A 115 -16.76 12.71 2.74
C GLU A 115 -15.99 11.39 2.77
N VAL A 116 -14.73 11.48 3.16
CA VAL A 116 -13.82 10.34 3.32
C VAL A 116 -13.20 10.40 4.70
N LYS A 117 -13.16 9.26 5.39
CA LYS A 117 -12.59 9.13 6.73
C LYS A 117 -11.57 8.00 6.77
N CYS A 118 -10.34 8.31 7.17
CA CYS A 118 -9.29 7.33 7.43
C CYS A 118 -9.20 7.10 8.93
N ILE A 119 -9.39 5.87 9.38
CA ILE A 119 -9.39 5.49 10.79
C ILE A 119 -7.98 5.13 11.22
N GLY A 120 -7.44 5.84 12.21
CA GLY A 120 -6.05 5.72 12.66
C GLY A 120 -5.84 4.78 13.85
N SER A 121 -6.92 4.34 14.53
CA SER A 121 -6.80 3.42 15.68
C SER A 121 -8.09 2.64 15.93
N VAL A 122 -7.98 1.55 16.69
CA VAL A 122 -9.17 0.79 17.13
C VAL A 122 -10.04 1.64 18.05
N GLU A 123 -9.46 2.47 18.90
CA GLU A 123 -10.19 3.42 19.75
C GLU A 123 -11.06 4.36 18.93
N GLU A 124 -10.49 4.95 17.88
CA GLU A 124 -11.23 5.81 16.96
C GLU A 124 -12.34 5.04 16.24
N LEU A 125 -12.05 3.81 15.77
CA LEU A 125 -13.06 2.96 15.14
C LEU A 125 -14.23 2.69 16.07
N MET A 126 -13.96 2.35 17.32
CA MET A 126 -15.01 2.10 18.34
C MET A 126 -15.87 3.35 18.57
N ALA A 127 -15.25 4.52 18.71
CA ALA A 127 -15.97 5.78 18.87
C ALA A 127 -16.87 6.10 17.66
N GLU A 128 -16.38 5.86 16.45
CA GLU A 128 -17.14 6.07 15.21
C GLU A 128 -18.29 5.07 15.04
N ILE A 129 -18.12 3.81 15.48
CA ILE A 129 -19.19 2.82 15.51
C ILE A 129 -20.30 3.27 16.47
N GLU A 130 -19.97 3.70 17.69
CA GLU A 130 -20.95 4.19 18.66
C GLU A 130 -21.70 5.42 18.13
N ARG A 131 -21.00 6.34 17.46
CA ARG A 131 -21.63 7.49 16.79
C ARG A 131 -22.60 7.04 15.68
N SER A 132 -22.25 6.00 14.94
CA SER A 132 -23.09 5.45 13.87
C SER A 132 -24.33 4.74 14.40
N ILE A 133 -24.23 4.09 15.54
CA ILE A 133 -25.37 3.49 16.26
C ILE A 133 -26.30 4.60 16.77
N ALA A 134 -25.76 5.63 17.40
CA ALA A 134 -26.55 6.76 17.89
C ALA A 134 -27.28 7.51 16.76
N ALA A 135 -26.71 7.53 15.57
CA ALA A 135 -27.33 8.11 14.36
C ALA A 135 -28.32 7.15 13.65
N GLY A 136 -28.44 5.89 14.11
CA GLY A 136 -29.31 4.89 13.49
C GLY A 136 -28.80 4.28 12.20
N VAL A 137 -27.52 4.50 11.85
CA VAL A 137 -26.86 3.93 10.65
C VAL A 137 -26.42 2.49 10.89
N MET A 138 -26.02 2.16 12.12
CA MET A 138 -25.74 0.79 12.59
C MET A 138 -26.72 0.40 13.72
N GLN A 139 -26.98 -0.89 13.87
CA GLN A 139 -27.87 -1.40 14.94
C GLN A 139 -27.10 -1.80 16.20
N GLU A 140 -25.94 -2.40 16.05
CA GLU A 140 -25.11 -2.87 17.16
C GLU A 140 -23.62 -2.77 16.83
N ASN A 141 -22.81 -2.75 17.88
CA ASN A 141 -21.36 -2.78 17.76
C ASN A 141 -20.89 -4.25 17.67
N PRO A 142 -20.29 -4.68 16.54
CA PRO A 142 -19.78 -6.05 16.42
C PRO A 142 -18.63 -6.34 17.38
N TYR A 143 -17.93 -5.30 17.86
CA TYR A 143 -16.77 -5.39 18.77
C TYR A 143 -17.11 -4.99 20.21
N ARG A 144 -18.36 -5.13 20.64
CA ARG A 144 -18.83 -4.71 21.97
C ARG A 144 -18.09 -5.35 23.15
N ASN A 145 -17.43 -6.48 22.93
CA ASN A 145 -16.63 -7.16 23.97
C ASN A 145 -15.19 -6.67 24.03
N PHE A 146 -14.70 -5.96 23.00
CA PHE A 146 -13.37 -5.39 22.98
C PHE A 146 -13.28 -4.19 23.91
N ARG A 147 -12.20 -4.12 24.69
CA ARG A 147 -11.94 -3.04 25.64
C ARG A 147 -10.76 -2.20 25.16
N VAL A 148 -11.00 -0.94 24.85
CA VAL A 148 -9.95 0.02 24.49
C VAL A 148 -8.98 0.17 25.66
N GLY A 149 -7.67 0.12 25.36
CA GLY A 149 -6.60 0.24 26.36
C GLY A 149 -6.23 -1.06 27.07
N ASP A 150 -6.97 -2.14 26.89
CA ASP A 150 -6.59 -3.47 27.39
C ASP A 150 -5.76 -4.20 26.32
N MET A 151 -4.45 -4.27 26.51
CA MET A 151 -3.48 -4.89 25.59
C MET A 151 -3.31 -6.41 25.84
N SER A 152 -4.20 -7.03 26.66
CA SER A 152 -4.15 -8.47 26.90
C SER A 152 -4.42 -9.29 25.64
N LYS A 153 -3.81 -10.45 25.55
CA LYS A 153 -4.01 -11.39 24.43
C LYS A 153 -5.47 -11.84 24.32
N GLU A 154 -6.15 -11.97 25.43
CA GLU A 154 -7.55 -12.36 25.52
C GLU A 154 -8.47 -11.31 24.89
N ASN A 155 -8.16 -10.02 25.10
CA ASN A 155 -8.92 -8.92 24.53
C ASN A 155 -8.76 -8.85 23.01
N TYR A 156 -7.57 -9.19 22.50
CA TYR A 156 -7.26 -9.24 21.05
C TYR A 156 -7.56 -10.61 20.42
N SER A 157 -8.36 -11.46 21.06
CA SER A 157 -8.84 -12.67 20.41
C SER A 157 -9.80 -12.34 19.25
N THR A 158 -9.83 -13.18 18.22
CA THR A 158 -10.71 -13.00 17.05
C THR A 158 -12.20 -13.07 17.41
N GLU A 159 -12.54 -13.57 18.58
CA GLU A 159 -13.93 -13.56 19.13
C GLU A 159 -14.34 -12.15 19.59
N ASN A 160 -13.39 -11.32 20.02
CA ASN A 160 -13.65 -9.97 20.51
C ASN A 160 -13.45 -8.91 19.41
N ILE A 161 -12.44 -9.08 18.57
CA ILE A 161 -12.14 -8.18 17.47
C ILE A 161 -11.47 -8.93 16.32
N ASP A 162 -12.03 -8.78 15.13
CA ASP A 162 -11.40 -9.24 13.89
C ASP A 162 -11.52 -8.13 12.84
N LEU A 163 -10.39 -7.53 12.48
CA LEU A 163 -10.33 -6.44 11.51
C LEU A 163 -10.09 -6.93 10.08
N HIS A 164 -10.06 -8.25 9.85
CA HIS A 164 -9.97 -8.80 8.50
C HIS A 164 -11.31 -8.76 7.77
N ARG A 165 -11.26 -8.90 6.46
CA ARG A 165 -12.44 -9.19 5.65
C ARG A 165 -12.93 -10.62 5.92
N PRO A 166 -14.24 -10.88 5.97
CA PRO A 166 -15.34 -9.94 5.69
C PRO A 166 -15.84 -9.14 6.92
N TYR A 167 -15.29 -9.37 8.11
CA TYR A 167 -15.82 -8.85 9.38
C TYR A 167 -15.86 -7.32 9.41
N VAL A 168 -14.73 -6.67 9.09
CA VAL A 168 -14.62 -5.21 9.07
C VAL A 168 -15.51 -4.56 7.99
N ASP A 169 -15.84 -5.29 6.93
CA ASP A 169 -16.69 -4.78 5.84
C ASP A 169 -18.16 -4.58 6.28
N SER A 170 -18.57 -5.19 7.40
CA SER A 170 -19.90 -5.00 7.98
C SER A 170 -20.07 -3.66 8.70
N ILE A 171 -18.97 -2.96 8.98
CA ILE A 171 -18.99 -1.68 9.70
C ILE A 171 -19.36 -0.56 8.72
N VAL A 172 -20.44 0.15 9.07
CA VAL A 172 -20.91 1.32 8.33
C VAL A 172 -20.81 2.53 9.25
N LEU A 173 -19.95 3.48 8.91
CA LEU A 173 -19.79 4.71 9.69
C LEU A 173 -20.79 5.77 9.24
N VAL A 174 -20.93 6.82 10.03
CA VAL A 174 -21.81 7.95 9.72
C VAL A 174 -21.01 9.19 9.35
N SER A 175 -21.38 9.84 8.25
CA SER A 175 -20.79 11.11 7.81
C SER A 175 -21.21 12.28 8.71
N SER A 176 -20.61 13.43 8.50
CA SER A 176 -21.03 14.69 9.17
C SER A 176 -22.45 15.11 8.83
N LYS A 177 -22.98 14.63 7.70
CA LYS A 177 -24.35 14.91 7.22
C LYS A 177 -25.36 13.83 7.59
N GLY A 178 -24.95 12.78 8.31
CA GLY A 178 -25.82 11.66 8.67
C GLY A 178 -25.93 10.57 7.59
N GLU A 179 -25.11 10.62 6.54
CA GLU A 179 -25.13 9.65 5.45
C GLU A 179 -24.26 8.42 5.81
N PRO A 180 -24.60 7.22 5.30
CA PRO A 180 -23.80 6.03 5.55
C PRO A 180 -22.47 6.12 4.79
N MET A 181 -21.39 5.76 5.47
CA MET A 181 -20.03 5.64 4.90
C MET A 181 -19.64 4.15 4.93
N ARG A 182 -19.23 3.64 3.79
CA ARG A 182 -18.78 2.25 3.65
C ARG A 182 -17.26 2.18 3.52
N ARG A 183 -16.68 1.11 4.04
CA ARG A 183 -15.25 0.87 3.92
C ARG A 183 -14.86 0.61 2.45
N GLU A 184 -13.73 1.16 2.05
CA GLU A 184 -13.11 0.83 0.77
C GLU A 184 -12.79 -0.66 0.68
N SER A 185 -13.19 -1.31 -0.41
CA SER A 185 -13.09 -2.78 -0.53
C SER A 185 -11.65 -3.29 -0.63
N ASP A 186 -10.72 -2.44 -1.01
CA ASP A 186 -9.32 -2.80 -1.19
C ASP A 186 -8.59 -3.08 0.13
N LEU A 187 -7.46 -3.76 -0.02
CA LEU A 187 -6.48 -4.02 1.03
C LEU A 187 -5.27 -3.08 0.87
N ILE A 188 -4.49 -2.97 1.93
CA ILE A 188 -3.19 -2.29 1.90
C ILE A 188 -2.17 -3.17 1.17
N ASP A 189 -1.25 -2.55 0.45
CA ASP A 189 -0.07 -3.19 -0.10
C ASP A 189 0.75 -3.83 1.02
N VAL A 190 1.03 -5.12 0.91
CA VAL A 190 1.84 -5.88 1.88
C VAL A 190 3.23 -5.26 2.13
N TRP A 191 3.72 -4.48 1.18
CA TRP A 191 4.96 -3.71 1.36
C TRP A 191 4.83 -2.58 2.38
N PHE A 192 3.61 -2.07 2.59
CA PHE A 192 3.34 -1.15 3.69
C PHE A 192 3.44 -1.87 5.04
N ASP A 193 2.83 -3.06 5.16
CA ASP A 193 2.92 -3.87 6.39
C ASP A 193 4.37 -4.16 6.75
N SER A 194 5.17 -4.62 5.78
CA SER A 194 6.59 -4.90 6.00
C SER A 194 7.41 -3.64 6.29
N GLY A 195 7.07 -2.50 5.66
CA GLY A 195 7.70 -1.21 5.90
C GLY A 195 7.34 -0.60 7.27
N ALA A 196 6.21 -1.01 7.84
CA ALA A 196 5.77 -0.61 9.18
C ALA A 196 6.42 -1.42 10.32
N MET A 197 7.14 -2.49 10.00
CA MET A 197 7.71 -3.43 10.98
C MET A 197 8.46 -2.77 12.14
N PRO A 198 9.32 -1.74 11.95
CA PRO A 198 10.11 -1.18 13.05
C PRO A 198 9.29 -0.67 14.23
N TYR A 199 8.08 -0.18 13.99
CA TYR A 199 7.17 0.31 15.03
C TYR A 199 6.03 -0.66 15.31
N ALA A 200 5.55 -1.39 14.32
CA ALA A 200 4.49 -2.37 14.50
C ALA A 200 4.88 -3.49 15.47
N GLN A 201 6.14 -3.98 15.40
CA GLN A 201 6.61 -5.05 16.28
C GLN A 201 6.63 -4.69 17.78
N VAL A 202 6.69 -3.41 18.11
CA VAL A 202 6.66 -2.90 19.49
C VAL A 202 5.35 -2.20 19.82
N HIS A 203 4.37 -2.26 18.90
CA HIS A 203 3.05 -1.64 19.01
C HIS A 203 3.11 -0.11 19.28
N TYR A 204 4.13 0.55 18.73
CA TYR A 204 4.26 2.00 18.80
C TYR A 204 3.21 2.68 17.90
N PRO A 205 2.57 3.79 18.31
CA PRO A 205 2.80 4.59 19.53
C PRO A 205 1.90 4.19 20.72
N PHE A 206 1.16 3.11 20.66
CA PHE A 206 0.19 2.72 21.68
C PHE A 206 0.88 2.09 22.89
N GLU A 207 1.96 1.35 22.66
CA GLU A 207 2.84 0.78 23.67
C GLU A 207 4.31 1.18 23.41
N ASN A 208 5.17 0.94 24.40
CA ASN A 208 6.64 1.08 24.32
C ASN A 208 7.14 2.45 23.81
N LYS A 209 6.36 3.49 23.98
CA LYS A 209 6.64 4.84 23.46
C LYS A 209 7.96 5.41 23.99
N GLU A 210 8.24 5.24 25.27
CA GLU A 210 9.44 5.78 25.91
C GLU A 210 10.74 5.07 25.46
N GLY A 211 10.66 3.76 25.18
CA GLY A 211 11.81 2.94 24.75
C GLY A 211 12.10 3.01 23.24
N PHE A 212 11.15 3.47 22.43
CA PHE A 212 11.25 3.41 20.98
C PHE A 212 12.47 4.12 20.42
N GLY A 213 12.80 5.30 20.92
CA GLY A 213 13.96 6.08 20.48
C GLY A 213 15.32 5.42 20.78
N GLN A 214 15.36 4.37 21.59
CA GLN A 214 16.60 3.60 21.87
C GLN A 214 16.88 2.55 20.80
N VAL A 215 15.84 2.08 20.09
CA VAL A 215 15.93 1.00 19.10
C VAL A 215 15.67 1.49 17.67
N TYR A 216 15.19 2.71 17.51
CA TYR A 216 14.88 3.32 16.23
C TYR A 216 15.61 4.66 16.04
N PRO A 217 16.23 4.95 14.86
CA PRO A 217 16.39 4.03 13.72
C PRO A 217 17.33 2.86 14.03
N ALA A 218 17.13 1.72 13.34
CA ALA A 218 17.96 0.54 13.49
C ALA A 218 19.44 0.84 13.17
N ASP A 219 20.37 0.19 13.87
CA ASP A 219 21.78 0.40 13.61
C ASP A 219 22.23 -0.23 12.28
N PHE A 220 21.57 -1.32 11.84
CA PHE A 220 22.02 -2.12 10.71
C PHE A 220 20.89 -2.91 10.05
N ILE A 221 20.97 -3.04 8.71
CA ILE A 221 20.15 -3.95 7.90
C ILE A 221 21.01 -4.60 6.82
N ALA A 222 20.75 -5.86 6.46
CA ALA A 222 21.43 -6.59 5.40
C ALA A 222 20.44 -7.40 4.57
N GLU A 223 20.32 -7.07 3.29
CA GLU A 223 19.45 -7.75 2.33
C GLU A 223 20.05 -7.71 0.92
N GLY A 224 19.40 -8.37 -0.04
CA GLY A 224 19.78 -8.34 -1.45
C GLY A 224 19.60 -6.95 -2.09
N VAL A 225 20.36 -6.71 -3.15
CA VAL A 225 20.32 -5.44 -3.92
C VAL A 225 18.96 -5.17 -4.58
N ASP A 226 18.16 -6.20 -4.79
CA ASP A 226 16.78 -6.09 -5.29
C ASP A 226 15.87 -5.33 -4.32
N GLN A 227 16.17 -5.35 -3.02
CA GLN A 227 15.42 -4.64 -1.99
C GLN A 227 15.52 -3.10 -2.05
N THR A 228 16.38 -2.57 -2.90
CA THR A 228 16.37 -1.14 -3.27
C THR A 228 15.05 -0.70 -3.91
N ARG A 229 14.28 -1.64 -4.50
CA ARG A 229 12.94 -1.44 -5.04
C ARG A 229 11.86 -2.25 -4.29
N GLY A 230 12.14 -2.61 -3.06
CA GLY A 230 11.28 -3.36 -2.17
C GLY A 230 11.42 -2.83 -0.75
N TRP A 231 11.88 -3.67 0.17
CA TRP A 231 11.86 -3.38 1.60
C TRP A 231 12.69 -2.16 2.01
N PHE A 232 13.88 -1.95 1.43
CA PHE A 232 14.67 -0.73 1.72
C PHE A 232 13.88 0.54 1.40
N PHE A 233 13.17 0.55 0.27
CA PHE A 233 12.36 1.70 -0.12
C PHE A 233 11.18 1.92 0.82
N THR A 234 10.41 0.89 1.13
CA THR A 234 9.21 1.04 1.95
C THR A 234 9.53 1.43 3.39
N LEU A 235 10.59 0.85 3.97
CA LEU A 235 11.13 1.29 5.27
C LEU A 235 11.54 2.76 5.25
N HIS A 236 12.30 3.17 4.22
CA HIS A 236 12.78 4.54 4.10
C HIS A 236 11.64 5.54 3.86
N ALA A 237 10.68 5.20 3.01
CA ALA A 237 9.52 6.05 2.72
C ALA A 237 8.68 6.30 3.97
N ILE A 238 8.31 5.23 4.71
CA ILE A 238 7.49 5.37 5.90
C ILE A 238 8.26 6.10 7.02
N ALA A 239 9.55 5.79 7.21
CA ALA A 239 10.40 6.50 8.16
C ALA A 239 10.49 8.00 7.86
N SER A 240 10.66 8.36 6.60
CA SER A 240 10.71 9.76 6.17
C SER A 240 9.39 10.49 6.39
N MET A 241 8.26 9.81 6.13
CA MET A 241 6.92 10.41 6.30
C MET A 241 6.53 10.61 7.77
N LEU A 242 6.81 9.64 8.63
CA LEU A 242 6.33 9.65 10.01
C LEU A 242 7.31 10.31 10.99
N PHE A 243 8.63 10.18 10.75
CA PHE A 243 9.65 10.56 11.72
C PHE A 243 10.66 11.57 11.18
N ASP A 244 10.56 11.98 9.93
CA ASP A 244 11.58 12.80 9.25
C ASP A 244 12.99 12.23 9.44
N SER A 245 13.12 10.91 9.36
CA SER A 245 14.33 10.15 9.70
C SER A 245 14.55 9.00 8.72
N VAL A 246 15.71 8.35 8.86
CA VAL A 246 16.00 7.06 8.22
C VAL A 246 15.46 5.92 9.10
N ALA A 247 15.12 4.79 8.49
CA ALA A 247 14.74 3.58 9.24
C ALA A 247 15.95 2.83 9.79
N PHE A 248 17.12 3.00 9.18
CA PHE A 248 18.37 2.32 9.50
C PHE A 248 19.57 3.21 9.18
N LYS A 249 20.66 3.09 9.97
CA LYS A 249 21.88 3.90 9.84
C LYS A 249 22.89 3.30 8.86
N ASN A 250 22.94 1.97 8.79
CA ASN A 250 23.92 1.23 7.98
C ASN A 250 23.23 0.13 7.18
N ILE A 251 23.65 -0.07 5.92
CA ILE A 251 23.16 -1.12 5.04
C ILE A 251 24.32 -1.93 4.48
N ILE A 252 24.20 -3.25 4.49
CA ILE A 252 24.93 -4.14 3.60
C ILE A 252 23.97 -4.62 2.52
N SER A 253 24.22 -4.23 1.27
CA SER A 253 23.46 -4.68 0.12
C SER A 253 24.21 -5.83 -0.56
N ASN A 254 23.71 -7.05 -0.37
CA ASN A 254 24.28 -8.25 -0.96
C ASN A 254 24.02 -8.27 -2.48
N GLY A 255 24.92 -8.92 -3.23
CA GLY A 255 24.71 -9.18 -4.66
C GLY A 255 23.54 -10.13 -4.91
N LEU A 256 23.12 -10.22 -6.18
CA LEU A 256 22.11 -11.18 -6.60
C LEU A 256 22.66 -12.62 -6.45
N VAL A 257 21.81 -13.50 -5.96
CA VAL A 257 22.07 -14.95 -6.03
C VAL A 257 21.78 -15.39 -7.45
N LEU A 258 22.79 -15.94 -8.11
CA LEU A 258 22.70 -16.39 -9.49
C LEU A 258 22.54 -17.91 -9.51
N ASP A 259 21.82 -18.43 -10.51
CA ASP A 259 21.81 -19.85 -10.81
C ASP A 259 23.15 -20.27 -11.41
N LYS A 260 23.42 -21.58 -11.36
CA LYS A 260 24.63 -22.17 -11.93
C LYS A 260 24.69 -22.15 -13.44
N ASN A 261 23.58 -21.92 -14.13
CA ASN A 261 23.45 -21.99 -15.59
C ASN A 261 23.42 -20.61 -16.23
#